data_f72f9f850936b60c98e6ea39fe21e08a
#
_entry.id   f72f9f850936b60c98e6ea39fe21e08a
#
_cell.length_a   1.000
_cell.length_b   1.000
_cell.length_c   1.000
_cell.angle_alpha   90.00
_cell.angle_beta   90.00
_cell.angle_gamma   90.00
#
_symmetry.space_group_name_H-M   'P 1'
#
loop_
_entity.id
_entity.type
_entity.pdbx_description
1 polymer ?
#
loop_
_entity_poly.entity_id
_entity_poly.type
_entity_poly.pdbx_seq_one_letter_code
_entity_poly.pdbx_strand_id
1 'polypeptide(L)'
;MKQRKPGCYIAAVLLAGLMLGGCGNPNAKANTAESVSASDPETVSESEEIVSAEAETENGFETETEIETETDPIVIVLDPGHDSEYCTRNHPDLGVNEQDLNLTIALACRDRLQQYQGVDVYMTREDGSCPDAEHQGEYCIEKRTGYATDLGADLFVSLHNNGTTGVYGAEVNGTEVYVSNYSAYTEEGKKLGQMVLDNLAQLDLNPRGVFVRTKEEKGHYDDGSVQDWYYLISYSVEGGHPGMIIEHAYMDNPHDNAILKDEAQLKAMGTADAYAIASYYNLQIKTKNEN
;
A
#
# COMPACT_ATOMS: atom_id res chain seq x y z
N MET A 1 15.94 24.92 34.80
CA MET A 1 14.65 24.52 34.21
C MET A 1 14.96 23.66 33.00
N LYS A 2 14.72 22.35 33.08
CA LYS A 2 14.91 21.42 31.94
C LYS A 2 13.64 21.45 31.08
N GLN A 3 13.75 21.98 29.88
CA GLN A 3 12.69 21.91 28.88
C GLN A 3 12.50 20.46 28.46
N ARG A 4 11.29 19.93 28.63
CA ARG A 4 10.90 18.62 28.11
C ARG A 4 10.67 18.77 26.59
N LYS A 5 11.32 17.94 25.78
CA LYS A 5 11.08 17.83 24.35
C LYS A 5 9.65 17.32 24.12
N PRO A 6 8.85 17.90 23.22
CA PRO A 6 7.57 17.33 22.82
C PRO A 6 7.84 16.03 22.04
N GLY A 7 7.19 14.96 22.46
CA GLY A 7 7.23 13.69 21.73
C GLY A 7 6.16 13.67 20.64
N CYS A 8 6.50 13.12 19.50
CA CYS A 8 5.55 12.81 18.43
C CYS A 8 4.57 11.75 18.94
N TYR A 9 3.35 12.12 19.27
CA TYR A 9 2.33 11.21 19.76
C TYR A 9 1.45 10.76 18.60
N ILE A 10 1.76 9.60 18.03
CA ILE A 10 0.73 8.77 17.44
C ILE A 10 0.11 8.02 18.62
N ALA A 11 -1.10 8.40 19.03
CA ALA A 11 -1.77 7.80 20.15
C ALA A 11 -2.18 6.37 19.79
N ALA A 12 -1.43 5.38 20.30
CA ALA A 12 -1.92 4.02 20.38
C ALA A 12 -3.07 3.99 21.40
N VAL A 13 -4.31 3.94 20.91
CA VAL A 13 -5.48 3.79 21.78
C VAL A 13 -5.70 2.31 22.02
N LEU A 14 -5.39 1.88 23.25
CA LEU A 14 -5.84 0.62 23.82
C LEU A 14 -7.37 0.58 23.85
N LEU A 15 -8.00 -0.27 23.03
CA LEU A 15 -9.38 -0.70 23.23
C LEU A 15 -9.35 -1.96 24.13
N ALA A 16 -9.59 -1.77 25.43
CA ALA A 16 -9.98 -2.84 26.33
C ALA A 16 -11.42 -3.25 26.00
N GLY A 17 -11.58 -4.37 25.28
CA GLY A 17 -12.88 -4.97 25.04
C GLY A 17 -13.37 -5.68 26.31
N LEU A 18 -14.43 -5.15 26.93
CA LEU A 18 -15.19 -5.88 27.96
C LEU A 18 -15.94 -7.04 27.31
N MET A 19 -15.56 -8.25 27.67
CA MET A 19 -16.35 -9.45 27.43
C MET A 19 -17.51 -9.50 28.42
N LEU A 20 -18.74 -9.30 27.95
CA LEU A 20 -19.93 -9.73 28.67
C LEU A 20 -20.44 -11.01 28.02
N GLY A 21 -20.40 -12.07 28.81
CA GLY A 21 -20.89 -13.38 28.44
C GLY A 21 -22.42 -13.42 28.30
N GLY A 22 -22.90 -14.19 27.34
CA GLY A 22 -24.30 -14.58 27.20
C GLY A 22 -24.40 -16.02 26.72
N CYS A 23 -24.89 -16.89 27.59
CA CYS A 23 -25.14 -18.29 27.37
C CYS A 23 -26.36 -18.55 26.48
N GLY A 24 -26.32 -19.67 25.74
CA GLY A 24 -27.50 -20.43 25.33
C GLY A 24 -27.65 -20.58 23.83
N ASN A 25 -27.72 -21.65 23.24
CA ASN A 25 -28.21 -23.01 23.37
C ASN A 25 -27.99 -23.77 22.02
N PRO A 26 -27.72 -25.04 21.98
CA PRO A 26 -27.48 -25.78 20.76
C PRO A 26 -28.77 -26.49 20.29
N ASN A 27 -29.14 -26.34 19.03
CA ASN A 27 -29.86 -27.37 18.25
C ASN A 27 -30.18 -26.85 16.85
N ALA A 28 -29.72 -27.57 15.85
CA ALA A 28 -30.50 -28.05 14.71
C ALA A 28 -29.61 -28.43 13.54
N LYS A 29 -29.41 -29.74 13.43
CA LYS A 29 -29.71 -30.63 12.30
C LYS A 29 -28.97 -30.37 10.98
N ALA A 30 -28.14 -31.38 10.74
CA ALA A 30 -27.66 -31.79 9.42
C ALA A 30 -28.81 -31.96 8.41
N ASN A 31 -28.54 -31.59 7.17
CA ASN A 31 -29.21 -32.25 6.04
C ASN A 31 -28.20 -32.52 4.93
N THR A 32 -28.33 -33.71 4.45
CA THR A 32 -27.57 -34.57 3.57
C THR A 32 -27.41 -34.06 2.15
N ALA A 33 -26.30 -34.53 1.57
CA ALA A 33 -25.92 -34.44 0.17
C ALA A 33 -26.94 -35.10 -0.77
N GLU A 34 -27.08 -34.55 -1.97
CA GLU A 34 -27.47 -35.30 -3.16
C GLU A 34 -26.54 -34.98 -4.33
N SER A 35 -25.91 -36.03 -4.80
CA SER A 35 -25.09 -36.11 -5.99
C SER A 35 -25.99 -36.28 -7.23
N VAL A 36 -25.74 -35.54 -8.31
CA VAL A 36 -26.23 -35.90 -9.64
C VAL A 36 -25.10 -35.84 -10.66
N SER A 37 -25.00 -36.89 -11.40
CA SER A 37 -23.98 -37.39 -12.29
C SER A 37 -23.85 -36.66 -13.64
N ALA A 38 -22.67 -36.91 -14.22
CA ALA A 38 -22.22 -36.55 -15.56
C ALA A 38 -23.06 -37.06 -16.71
N SER A 39 -23.02 -36.34 -17.84
CA SER A 39 -23.15 -36.93 -19.19
C SER A 39 -22.38 -36.09 -20.21
N ASP A 40 -21.32 -36.65 -20.78
CA ASP A 40 -20.68 -36.35 -22.05
C ASP A 40 -21.38 -37.14 -23.18
N PRO A 41 -20.92 -37.08 -24.45
CA PRO A 41 -20.80 -35.95 -25.39
C PRO A 41 -21.52 -36.26 -26.73
N GLU A 42 -21.68 -35.33 -27.61
CA GLU A 42 -21.93 -35.64 -29.05
C GLU A 42 -21.06 -34.77 -29.98
N THR A 43 -20.24 -35.48 -30.72
CA THR A 43 -19.51 -35.08 -31.92
C THR A 43 -20.43 -35.06 -33.12
N VAL A 44 -20.34 -34.04 -33.97
CA VAL A 44 -20.73 -34.15 -35.39
C VAL A 44 -19.67 -33.42 -36.26
N SER A 45 -19.23 -34.16 -37.27
CA SER A 45 -18.19 -33.87 -38.25
C SER A 45 -18.74 -33.23 -39.54
N GLU A 46 -17.80 -32.56 -40.24
CA GLU A 46 -17.65 -32.43 -41.73
C GLU A 46 -18.66 -31.63 -42.54
N SER A 47 -18.19 -30.63 -43.27
CA SER A 47 -17.81 -30.79 -44.67
C SER A 47 -17.18 -29.52 -45.26
N GLU A 48 -16.17 -29.76 -46.09
CA GLU A 48 -15.41 -28.81 -46.91
C GLU A 48 -16.28 -28.26 -48.07
N GLU A 49 -16.07 -27.01 -48.43
CA GLU A 49 -16.19 -26.60 -49.86
C GLU A 49 -15.21 -25.50 -50.19
N ILE A 50 -14.32 -25.80 -51.12
CA ILE A 50 -13.32 -24.94 -51.73
C ILE A 50 -13.97 -24.20 -52.92
N VAL A 51 -13.90 -22.89 -52.93
CA VAL A 51 -14.06 -22.10 -54.18
C VAL A 51 -12.98 -21.06 -54.24
N SER A 52 -12.10 -21.23 -55.22
CA SER A 52 -11.08 -20.28 -55.64
C SER A 52 -11.67 -19.13 -56.45
N ALA A 53 -11.29 -17.92 -56.17
CA ALA A 53 -11.30 -16.82 -57.13
C ALA A 53 -10.18 -15.85 -56.80
N GLU A 54 -9.22 -15.77 -57.72
CA GLU A 54 -8.16 -14.76 -57.77
C GLU A 54 -8.75 -13.39 -58.13
N ALA A 55 -8.40 -12.38 -57.36
CA ALA A 55 -8.46 -10.98 -57.81
C ALA A 55 -7.32 -10.20 -57.14
N GLU A 56 -6.35 -9.86 -57.93
CA GLU A 56 -5.28 -8.93 -57.61
C GLU A 56 -5.88 -7.56 -57.33
N THR A 57 -5.63 -6.97 -56.15
CA THR A 57 -5.73 -5.53 -55.96
C THR A 57 -4.52 -5.09 -55.13
N GLU A 58 -3.81 -4.15 -55.69
CA GLU A 58 -2.70 -3.43 -55.07
C GLU A 58 -3.12 -2.91 -53.69
N ASN A 59 -2.44 -3.38 -52.67
CA ASN A 59 -2.65 -2.88 -51.31
C ASN A 59 -1.48 -1.95 -50.97
N GLY A 60 -1.76 -0.66 -51.02
CA GLY A 60 -0.93 0.34 -50.38
C GLY A 60 -0.84 0.02 -48.90
N PHE A 61 0.36 -0.34 -48.46
CA PHE A 61 0.71 -0.52 -47.06
C PHE A 61 0.74 0.88 -46.45
N GLU A 62 -0.39 1.35 -45.93
CA GLU A 62 -0.42 2.48 -45.01
C GLU A 62 0.16 1.95 -43.70
N THR A 63 1.41 2.32 -43.44
CA THR A 63 1.96 2.22 -42.06
C THR A 63 1.18 3.19 -41.22
N GLU A 64 0.20 2.69 -40.47
CA GLU A 64 -0.30 3.39 -39.28
C GLU A 64 0.90 3.56 -38.33
N THR A 65 1.50 4.74 -38.37
CA THR A 65 2.35 5.18 -37.28
C THR A 65 1.43 5.35 -36.08
N GLU A 66 1.46 4.38 -35.14
CA GLU A 66 0.93 4.60 -33.81
C GLU A 66 1.60 5.88 -33.28
N ILE A 67 0.83 6.94 -33.18
CA ILE A 67 1.24 8.13 -32.43
C ILE A 67 1.17 7.70 -30.99
N GLU A 68 2.30 7.28 -30.41
CA GLU A 68 2.44 7.20 -28.96
C GLU A 68 2.15 8.61 -28.43
N THR A 69 0.96 8.80 -27.91
CA THR A 69 0.66 9.99 -27.10
C THR A 69 1.49 9.84 -25.85
N GLU A 70 2.57 10.64 -25.72
CA GLU A 70 3.27 10.79 -24.45
C GLU A 70 2.22 11.22 -23.41
N THR A 71 1.82 10.29 -22.55
CA THR A 71 1.04 10.61 -21.35
C THR A 71 2.03 11.10 -20.29
N ASP A 72 1.64 12.13 -19.54
CA ASP A 72 2.44 12.57 -18.40
C ASP A 72 2.73 11.39 -17.46
N PRO A 73 3.94 11.30 -16.89
CA PRO A 73 4.29 10.21 -15.99
C PRO A 73 3.42 10.22 -14.73
N ILE A 74 3.11 9.05 -14.22
CA ILE A 74 2.46 8.89 -12.92
C ILE A 74 3.43 9.32 -11.82
N VAL A 75 3.04 10.26 -10.98
CA VAL A 75 3.86 10.78 -9.89
C VAL A 75 3.56 10.05 -8.59
N ILE A 76 4.52 9.25 -8.11
CA ILE A 76 4.45 8.50 -6.86
C ILE A 76 5.36 9.15 -5.83
N VAL A 77 4.83 9.47 -4.65
CA VAL A 77 5.62 9.94 -3.52
C VAL A 77 5.63 8.89 -2.43
N LEU A 78 6.81 8.35 -2.14
CA LEU A 78 7.07 7.41 -1.05
C LEU A 78 7.49 8.18 0.20
N ASP A 79 6.86 7.88 1.31
CA ASP A 79 7.13 8.50 2.61
C ASP A 79 7.64 7.45 3.60
N PRO A 80 8.96 7.31 3.80
CA PRO A 80 9.46 6.50 4.91
C PRO A 80 9.05 7.11 6.22
N GLY A 81 8.10 6.52 6.94
CA GLY A 81 7.58 7.06 8.19
C GLY A 81 8.67 7.30 9.23
N HIS A 82 8.45 8.27 10.11
CA HIS A 82 9.41 8.70 11.14
C HIS A 82 10.72 9.26 10.57
N ASP A 83 11.68 9.57 11.44
CA ASP A 83 13.03 10.03 11.12
C ASP A 83 13.98 9.78 12.32
N SER A 84 15.28 10.01 12.14
CA SER A 84 16.27 9.78 13.18
C SER A 84 16.58 11.03 14.04
N GLU A 85 15.92 12.16 13.74
CA GLU A 85 16.21 13.44 14.37
C GLU A 85 15.14 13.88 15.37
N TYR A 86 13.88 13.96 14.91
CA TYR A 86 12.79 14.56 15.68
C TYR A 86 11.65 13.60 15.97
N CYS A 87 11.32 12.71 15.04
CA CYS A 87 10.22 11.75 15.14
C CYS A 87 10.75 10.31 15.23
N THR A 88 11.69 10.08 16.15
CA THR A 88 12.34 8.78 16.30
C THR A 88 11.41 7.73 16.91
N ARG A 89 11.50 6.50 16.40
CA ARG A 89 10.83 5.30 16.92
C ARG A 89 11.88 4.20 17.17
N ASN A 90 12.61 4.36 18.25
CA ASN A 90 13.64 3.42 18.66
C ASN A 90 13.04 2.40 19.63
N HIS A 91 13.18 1.12 19.31
CA HIS A 91 12.73 0.00 20.12
C HIS A 91 13.90 -0.91 20.50
N PRO A 92 14.80 -0.47 21.42
CA PRO A 92 16.01 -1.23 21.76
C PRO A 92 15.71 -2.62 22.33
N ASP A 93 14.61 -2.77 23.08
CA ASP A 93 14.19 -4.06 23.64
C ASP A 93 13.67 -5.03 22.55
N LEU A 94 13.24 -4.50 21.40
CA LEU A 94 12.85 -5.27 20.21
C LEU A 94 14.02 -5.48 19.25
N GLY A 95 15.10 -4.71 19.42
CA GLY A 95 16.30 -4.74 18.58
C GLY A 95 16.09 -4.18 17.18
N VAL A 96 15.15 -3.24 17.03
CA VAL A 96 14.81 -2.55 15.78
C VAL A 96 14.51 -1.07 16.03
N ASN A 97 14.67 -0.25 14.98
CA ASN A 97 14.25 1.14 14.94
C ASN A 97 13.30 1.30 13.76
N GLU A 98 12.07 1.70 13.99
CA GLU A 98 11.05 1.76 12.95
C GLU A 98 11.46 2.64 11.77
N GLN A 99 12.03 3.82 12.05
CA GLN A 99 12.48 4.75 11.00
C GLN A 99 13.54 4.16 10.06
N ASP A 100 14.38 3.24 10.55
CA ASP A 100 15.43 2.58 9.75
C ASP A 100 14.83 1.47 8.87
N LEU A 101 13.86 0.72 9.44
CA LEU A 101 13.09 -0.29 8.70
C LEU A 101 12.32 0.36 7.54
N ASN A 102 11.55 1.41 7.86
CA ASN A 102 10.74 2.14 6.89
C ASN A 102 11.59 2.71 5.74
N LEU A 103 12.77 3.26 6.06
CA LEU A 103 13.69 3.78 5.04
C LEU A 103 14.22 2.66 4.13
N THR A 104 14.60 1.52 4.69
CA THR A 104 15.11 0.38 3.91
C THR A 104 14.06 -0.15 2.94
N ILE A 105 12.80 -0.29 3.40
CA ILE A 105 11.68 -0.73 2.59
C ILE A 105 11.39 0.29 1.48
N ALA A 106 11.32 1.58 1.82
CA ALA A 106 11.01 2.64 0.86
C ALA A 106 12.08 2.79 -0.23
N LEU A 107 13.36 2.70 0.12
CA LEU A 107 14.46 2.73 -0.85
C LEU A 107 14.35 1.57 -1.84
N ALA A 108 14.04 0.36 -1.37
CA ALA A 108 13.85 -0.80 -2.25
C ALA A 108 12.61 -0.65 -3.15
N CYS A 109 11.52 -0.08 -2.63
CA CYS A 109 10.33 0.25 -3.41
C CYS A 109 10.66 1.25 -4.52
N ARG A 110 11.32 2.36 -4.19
CA ARG A 110 11.79 3.36 -5.15
C ARG A 110 12.65 2.72 -6.24
N ASP A 111 13.69 2.01 -5.85
CA ASP A 111 14.65 1.42 -6.78
C ASP A 111 13.99 0.42 -7.75
N ARG A 112 12.94 -0.24 -7.29
CA ARG A 112 12.15 -1.13 -8.14
C ARG A 112 11.20 -0.36 -9.04
N LEU A 113 10.47 0.66 -8.56
CA LEU A 113 9.58 1.48 -9.37
C LEU A 113 10.32 2.25 -10.47
N GLN A 114 11.53 2.73 -10.19
CA GLN A 114 12.36 3.42 -11.18
C GLN A 114 12.75 2.56 -12.38
N GLN A 115 12.53 1.24 -12.34
CA GLN A 115 12.75 0.34 -13.48
C GLN A 115 11.57 0.30 -14.44
N TYR A 116 10.45 0.96 -14.11
CA TYR A 116 9.28 1.05 -14.97
C TYR A 116 9.25 2.37 -15.76
N GLN A 117 8.61 2.33 -16.95
CA GLN A 117 8.34 3.51 -17.78
C GLN A 117 7.11 4.26 -17.27
N GLY A 118 7.00 5.53 -17.61
CA GLY A 118 5.81 6.34 -17.35
C GLY A 118 5.56 6.58 -15.84
N VAL A 119 6.61 6.53 -15.01
CA VAL A 119 6.50 6.83 -13.59
C VAL A 119 7.66 7.68 -13.10
N ASP A 120 7.34 8.72 -12.34
CA ASP A 120 8.29 9.53 -11.57
C ASP A 120 8.12 9.21 -10.09
N VAL A 121 9.22 8.84 -9.42
CA VAL A 121 9.22 8.39 -8.03
C VAL A 121 10.04 9.36 -7.19
N TYR A 122 9.39 9.96 -6.22
CA TYR A 122 9.99 10.87 -5.25
C TYR A 122 9.90 10.29 -3.84
N MET A 123 10.75 10.77 -2.94
CA MET A 123 10.73 10.37 -1.54
C MET A 123 10.71 11.60 -0.64
N THR A 124 10.00 11.54 0.48
CA THR A 124 9.98 12.62 1.48
C THR A 124 11.31 12.74 2.22
N ARG A 125 12.05 11.64 2.34
CA ARG A 125 13.44 11.57 2.83
C ARG A 125 14.16 10.36 2.22
N GLU A 126 15.46 10.48 2.05
CA GLU A 126 16.32 9.41 1.52
C GLU A 126 17.40 8.95 2.53
N ASP A 127 17.40 9.55 3.69
CA ASP A 127 18.28 9.24 4.81
C ASP A 127 17.56 9.36 6.16
N GLY A 128 18.29 9.49 7.26
CA GLY A 128 17.72 9.65 8.59
C GLY A 128 17.16 11.03 8.91
N SER A 129 17.31 12.02 8.03
CA SER A 129 16.92 13.40 8.28
C SER A 129 15.41 13.60 8.33
N CYS A 130 14.96 14.55 9.13
CA CYS A 130 13.57 14.99 9.11
C CYS A 130 13.30 15.85 7.86
N PRO A 131 12.24 15.58 7.09
CA PRO A 131 11.88 16.45 5.96
C PRO A 131 11.51 17.87 6.36
N ASP A 132 11.20 18.10 7.65
CA ASP A 132 10.88 19.41 8.23
C ASP A 132 11.93 19.82 9.27
N ALA A 133 13.15 20.11 8.83
CA ALA A 133 14.26 20.49 9.70
C ALA A 133 14.02 21.79 10.48
N GLU A 134 13.10 22.67 10.03
CA GLU A 134 12.81 23.95 10.65
C GLU A 134 11.78 23.85 11.78
N HIS A 135 10.84 22.92 11.72
CA HIS A 135 9.65 22.87 12.58
C HIS A 135 9.64 21.75 13.62
N GLN A 136 10.66 20.90 13.67
CA GLN A 136 10.95 19.96 14.76
C GLN A 136 9.75 19.09 15.23
N GLY A 137 9.17 18.32 14.33
CA GLY A 137 8.35 17.14 14.69
C GLY A 137 6.83 17.33 14.75
N GLU A 138 6.30 18.48 15.14
CA GLU A 138 4.85 18.64 15.24
C GLU A 138 4.19 18.84 13.86
N TYR A 139 4.91 19.45 12.92
CA TYR A 139 4.44 19.77 11.57
C TYR A 139 5.08 18.91 10.47
N CYS A 140 5.89 17.94 10.83
CA CYS A 140 6.54 17.02 9.90
C CYS A 140 5.54 16.32 8.96
N ILE A 141 4.35 15.95 9.46
CA ILE A 141 3.29 15.31 8.67
C ILE A 141 2.80 16.25 7.56
N GLU A 142 2.56 17.53 7.86
CA GLU A 142 2.14 18.51 6.85
C GLU A 142 3.21 18.72 5.77
N LYS A 143 4.49 18.72 6.14
CA LYS A 143 5.58 18.83 5.16
C LYS A 143 5.70 17.63 4.26
N ARG A 144 5.49 16.42 4.79
CA ARG A 144 5.51 15.18 4.01
C ARG A 144 4.40 15.18 2.95
N THR A 145 3.16 15.45 3.36
CA THR A 145 2.02 15.50 2.45
C THR A 145 2.03 16.74 1.55
N GLY A 146 2.48 17.89 2.06
CA GLY A 146 2.66 19.11 1.27
C GLY A 146 3.67 18.94 0.14
N TYR A 147 4.76 18.20 0.37
CA TYR A 147 5.72 17.86 -0.68
C TYR A 147 5.07 17.06 -1.81
N ALA A 148 4.21 16.09 -1.49
CA ALA A 148 3.45 15.35 -2.48
C ALA A 148 2.45 16.25 -3.24
N THR A 149 1.78 17.17 -2.52
CA THR A 149 0.88 18.17 -3.13
C THR A 149 1.62 19.09 -4.11
N ASP A 150 2.79 19.59 -3.72
CA ASP A 150 3.61 20.48 -4.56
C ASP A 150 4.12 19.81 -5.83
N LEU A 151 4.30 18.48 -5.80
CA LEU A 151 4.69 17.67 -6.96
C LEU A 151 3.49 17.27 -7.85
N GLY A 152 2.26 17.49 -7.41
CA GLY A 152 1.07 16.99 -8.09
C GLY A 152 0.98 15.47 -8.07
N ALA A 153 1.23 14.85 -6.92
CA ALA A 153 1.27 13.40 -6.79
C ALA A 153 -0.05 12.72 -7.20
N ASP A 154 0.06 11.63 -7.96
CA ASP A 154 -1.05 10.72 -8.25
C ASP A 154 -1.28 9.73 -7.09
N LEU A 155 -0.24 9.50 -6.28
CA LEU A 155 -0.31 8.65 -5.09
C LEU A 155 0.77 9.03 -4.07
N PHE A 156 0.35 9.18 -2.81
CA PHE A 156 1.23 9.27 -1.65
C PHE A 156 1.15 7.97 -0.83
N VAL A 157 2.30 7.32 -0.60
CA VAL A 157 2.39 6.07 0.17
C VAL A 157 3.33 6.25 1.35
N SER A 158 2.79 6.22 2.56
CA SER A 158 3.57 6.24 3.79
C SER A 158 3.83 4.82 4.28
N LEU A 159 5.11 4.48 4.45
CA LEU A 159 5.57 3.15 4.80
C LEU A 159 5.97 3.11 6.27
N HIS A 160 5.35 2.20 7.02
CA HIS A 160 5.45 2.06 8.45
C HIS A 160 5.58 0.59 8.88
N ASN A 161 5.89 0.39 10.16
CA ASN A 161 5.79 -0.91 10.84
C ASN A 161 5.04 -0.75 12.15
N ASN A 162 4.09 -1.63 12.36
CA ASN A 162 3.15 -1.57 13.47
C ASN A 162 3.76 -2.07 14.80
N GLY A 163 3.06 -1.83 15.88
CA GLY A 163 3.36 -2.37 17.20
C GLY A 163 2.14 -2.25 18.11
N THR A 164 1.95 -3.18 19.02
CA THR A 164 0.84 -3.17 19.97
C THR A 164 1.22 -2.47 21.27
N THR A 165 2.09 -3.10 22.06
CA THR A 165 2.49 -2.62 23.38
C THR A 165 3.94 -2.17 23.44
N GLY A 166 4.73 -2.46 22.40
CA GLY A 166 6.18 -2.29 22.38
C GLY A 166 6.93 -3.31 23.27
N VAL A 167 6.22 -4.33 23.75
CA VAL A 167 6.79 -5.43 24.54
C VAL A 167 6.86 -6.68 23.68
N TYR A 168 8.05 -7.26 23.53
CA TYR A 168 8.26 -8.47 22.75
C TYR A 168 7.37 -9.63 23.23
N GLY A 169 6.75 -10.32 22.28
CA GLY A 169 5.85 -11.45 22.56
C GLY A 169 4.37 -11.17 22.28
N ALA A 170 4.04 -10.06 21.58
CA ALA A 170 2.67 -9.78 21.14
C ALA A 170 2.13 -10.89 20.21
N GLU A 171 0.84 -11.22 20.34
CA GLU A 171 0.19 -12.25 19.51
C GLU A 171 -0.20 -11.72 18.13
N VAL A 172 -0.46 -10.42 18.03
CA VAL A 172 -0.89 -9.76 16.76
C VAL A 172 0.29 -9.70 15.80
N ASN A 173 0.07 -10.11 14.54
CA ASN A 173 1.09 -10.13 13.50
C ASN A 173 0.51 -9.76 12.13
N GLY A 174 1.38 -9.45 11.18
CA GLY A 174 1.07 -9.30 9.77
C GLY A 174 0.84 -7.86 9.31
N THR A 175 0.34 -7.71 8.09
CA THR A 175 0.26 -6.43 7.37
C THR A 175 -1.14 -5.82 7.44
N GLU A 176 -1.20 -4.52 7.66
CA GLU A 176 -2.41 -3.70 7.56
C GLU A 176 -2.18 -2.56 6.56
N VAL A 177 -3.21 -2.23 5.77
CA VAL A 177 -3.18 -1.08 4.89
C VAL A 177 -4.32 -0.13 5.28
N TYR A 178 -4.02 1.16 5.40
CA TYR A 178 -5.01 2.19 5.68
C TYR A 178 -5.17 3.09 4.47
N VAL A 179 -6.44 3.33 4.07
CA VAL A 179 -6.81 4.14 2.92
C VAL A 179 -7.86 5.17 3.29
N SER A 180 -8.08 6.15 2.43
CA SER A 180 -8.99 7.26 2.70
C SER A 180 -10.47 6.84 2.71
N ASN A 181 -11.25 7.57 3.55
CA ASN A 181 -12.72 7.55 3.55
C ASN A 181 -13.33 8.52 2.51
N TYR A 182 -12.53 9.36 1.89
CA TYR A 182 -13.00 10.28 0.85
C TYR A 182 -13.48 9.51 -0.37
N SER A 183 -14.73 9.74 -0.80
CA SER A 183 -15.41 8.89 -1.77
C SER A 183 -14.69 8.73 -3.10
N ALA A 184 -13.97 9.77 -3.55
CA ALA A 184 -13.21 9.73 -4.78
C ALA A 184 -11.99 8.77 -4.72
N TYR A 185 -11.49 8.44 -3.52
CA TYR A 185 -10.26 7.65 -3.35
C TYR A 185 -10.47 6.29 -2.68
N THR A 186 -11.62 6.08 -2.00
CA THR A 186 -11.85 4.92 -1.14
C THR A 186 -11.73 3.59 -1.89
N GLU A 187 -12.47 3.43 -2.98
CA GLU A 187 -12.56 2.12 -3.66
C GLU A 187 -11.26 1.78 -4.40
N GLU A 188 -10.64 2.76 -5.06
CA GLU A 188 -9.35 2.56 -5.73
C GLU A 188 -8.22 2.34 -4.71
N GLY A 189 -8.26 3.04 -3.57
CA GLY A 189 -7.35 2.79 -2.45
C GLY A 189 -7.49 1.38 -1.89
N LYS A 190 -8.72 0.87 -1.72
CA LYS A 190 -8.95 -0.52 -1.28
C LYS A 190 -8.43 -1.54 -2.28
N LYS A 191 -8.62 -1.29 -3.58
CA LYS A 191 -8.11 -2.17 -4.64
C LYS A 191 -6.58 -2.24 -4.61
N LEU A 192 -5.90 -1.10 -4.59
CA LEU A 192 -4.43 -1.07 -4.48
C LEU A 192 -3.96 -1.69 -3.16
N GLY A 193 -4.61 -1.36 -2.03
CA GLY A 193 -4.28 -1.92 -0.72
C GLY A 193 -4.40 -3.44 -0.68
N GLN A 194 -5.39 -4.03 -1.35
CA GLN A 194 -5.50 -5.48 -1.46
C GLN A 194 -4.35 -6.09 -2.28
N MET A 195 -3.94 -5.43 -3.38
CA MET A 195 -2.78 -5.89 -4.18
C MET A 195 -1.48 -5.83 -3.36
N VAL A 196 -1.31 -4.82 -2.51
CA VAL A 196 -0.18 -4.74 -1.55
C VAL A 196 -0.21 -5.92 -0.59
N LEU A 197 -1.36 -6.20 0.05
CA LEU A 197 -1.51 -7.33 0.96
C LEU A 197 -1.21 -8.67 0.29
N ASP A 198 -1.73 -8.89 -0.92
CA ASP A 198 -1.54 -10.13 -1.68
C ASP A 198 -0.07 -10.38 -2.01
N ASN A 199 0.68 -9.32 -2.34
CA ASN A 199 2.12 -9.42 -2.62
C ASN A 199 2.94 -9.64 -1.34
N LEU A 200 2.65 -8.91 -0.26
CA LEU A 200 3.35 -9.07 1.02
C LEU A 200 3.08 -10.43 1.68
N ALA A 201 1.90 -11.01 1.46
CA ALA A 201 1.58 -12.37 1.92
C ALA A 201 2.50 -13.46 1.34
N GLN A 202 3.13 -13.19 0.19
CA GLN A 202 4.13 -14.12 -0.39
C GLN A 202 5.46 -14.13 0.41
N LEU A 203 5.65 -13.18 1.31
CA LEU A 203 6.82 -13.04 2.18
C LEU A 203 6.54 -13.56 3.61
N ASP A 204 5.55 -14.43 3.77
CA ASP A 204 5.15 -14.99 5.07
C ASP A 204 4.59 -13.94 6.05
N LEU A 205 4.05 -12.83 5.53
CA LEU A 205 3.35 -11.81 6.29
C LEU A 205 1.84 -12.07 6.23
N ASN A 206 1.21 -12.15 7.39
CA ASN A 206 -0.24 -12.40 7.50
C ASN A 206 -1.04 -11.20 6.98
N PRO A 207 -1.87 -11.32 5.91
CA PRO A 207 -2.68 -10.21 5.42
C PRO A 207 -3.85 -9.96 6.38
N ARG A 208 -3.83 -8.85 7.11
CA ARG A 208 -4.87 -8.51 8.09
C ARG A 208 -6.06 -7.80 7.46
N GLY A 209 -5.84 -6.95 6.48
CA GLY A 209 -6.88 -6.27 5.72
C GLY A 209 -6.54 -4.85 5.31
N VAL A 210 -7.43 -4.30 4.46
CA VAL A 210 -7.43 -2.88 4.09
C VAL A 210 -8.51 -2.17 4.91
N PHE A 211 -8.13 -1.11 5.60
CA PHE A 211 -8.96 -0.42 6.56
C PHE A 211 -9.19 1.04 6.18
N VAL A 212 -10.38 1.52 6.48
CA VAL A 212 -10.71 2.94 6.58
C VAL A 212 -10.87 3.26 8.06
N ARG A 213 -10.18 4.28 8.55
CA ARG A 213 -10.26 4.68 9.94
C ARG A 213 -10.57 6.16 10.04
N THR A 214 -11.71 6.49 10.60
CA THR A 214 -12.25 7.85 10.66
C THR A 214 -12.27 8.42 12.07
N LYS A 215 -12.45 9.73 12.17
CA LYS A 215 -12.57 10.45 13.43
C LYS A 215 -13.56 11.60 13.32
N GLU A 216 -14.76 11.44 13.91
CA GLU A 216 -15.86 12.41 13.88
C GLU A 216 -15.44 13.83 14.32
N GLU A 217 -14.56 13.93 15.33
CA GLU A 217 -14.14 15.23 15.88
C GLU A 217 -13.26 16.04 14.93
N LYS A 218 -12.74 15.42 13.86
CA LYS A 218 -12.01 16.11 12.79
C LYS A 218 -12.94 16.80 11.78
N GLY A 219 -14.24 16.39 11.75
CA GLY A 219 -15.23 16.90 10.82
C GLY A 219 -15.40 16.02 9.58
N HIS A 220 -15.86 16.63 8.50
CA HIS A 220 -16.21 15.96 7.25
C HIS A 220 -15.47 16.58 6.08
N TYR A 221 -15.23 15.78 5.06
CA TYR A 221 -14.80 16.24 3.74
C TYR A 221 -15.96 16.92 3.00
N ASP A 222 -15.67 17.54 1.86
CA ASP A 222 -16.65 18.25 1.03
C ASP A 222 -17.70 17.33 0.40
N ASP A 223 -17.40 16.01 0.27
CA ASP A 223 -18.36 14.98 -0.15
C ASP A 223 -19.28 14.50 0.97
N GLY A 224 -19.11 15.03 2.19
CA GLY A 224 -19.87 14.68 3.38
C GLY A 224 -19.39 13.47 4.15
N SER A 225 -18.35 12.76 3.69
CA SER A 225 -17.75 11.65 4.43
C SER A 225 -16.94 12.14 5.62
N VAL A 226 -16.90 11.33 6.71
CA VAL A 226 -16.13 11.66 7.92
C VAL A 226 -14.63 11.66 7.62
N GLN A 227 -13.91 12.65 8.13
CA GLN A 227 -12.46 12.75 7.90
C GLN A 227 -11.69 11.57 8.49
N ASP A 228 -10.59 11.21 7.81
CA ASP A 228 -9.71 10.14 8.20
C ASP A 228 -9.02 10.43 9.54
N TRP A 229 -8.82 9.37 10.33
CA TRP A 229 -8.11 9.45 11.60
C TRP A 229 -6.66 9.91 11.43
N TYR A 230 -5.96 9.33 10.43
CA TYR A 230 -4.57 9.61 10.17
C TYR A 230 -4.41 10.94 9.43
N TYR A 231 -3.60 11.85 9.98
CA TYR A 231 -3.33 13.13 9.34
C TYR A 231 -2.62 12.99 8.00
N LEU A 232 -1.74 11.99 7.84
CA LEU A 232 -1.12 11.68 6.55
C LEU A 232 -2.16 11.46 5.44
N ILE A 233 -3.24 10.73 5.75
CA ILE A 233 -4.31 10.48 4.79
C ILE A 233 -5.19 11.72 4.60
N SER A 234 -5.63 12.37 5.70
CA SER A 234 -6.52 13.54 5.56
C SER A 234 -5.85 14.72 4.88
N TYR A 235 -4.57 15.00 5.14
CA TYR A 235 -3.84 16.06 4.45
C TYR A 235 -3.55 15.73 2.99
N SER A 236 -3.36 14.46 2.64
CA SER A 236 -3.29 14.02 1.25
C SER A 236 -4.58 14.34 0.49
N VAL A 237 -5.75 14.02 1.08
CA VAL A 237 -7.06 14.36 0.50
C VAL A 237 -7.21 15.87 0.35
N GLU A 238 -6.85 16.65 1.38
CA GLU A 238 -6.90 18.12 1.33
C GLU A 238 -5.94 18.69 0.28
N GLY A 239 -4.81 18.02 0.03
CA GLY A 239 -3.85 18.32 -1.03
C GLY A 239 -4.29 17.89 -2.43
N GLY A 240 -5.43 17.21 -2.56
CA GLY A 240 -6.01 16.81 -3.84
C GLY A 240 -5.47 15.52 -4.43
N HIS A 241 -4.82 14.66 -3.61
CA HIS A 241 -4.30 13.36 -4.03
C HIS A 241 -4.64 12.24 -3.04
N PRO A 242 -4.72 10.97 -3.47
CA PRO A 242 -4.91 9.84 -2.57
C PRO A 242 -3.69 9.62 -1.68
N GLY A 243 -3.94 9.30 -0.40
CA GLY A 243 -2.95 8.90 0.58
C GLY A 243 -3.20 7.49 1.09
N MET A 244 -2.12 6.74 1.31
CA MET A 244 -2.15 5.37 1.85
C MET A 244 -1.07 5.21 2.91
N ILE A 245 -1.35 4.39 3.94
CA ILE A 245 -0.36 3.95 4.92
C ILE A 245 -0.26 2.43 4.84
N ILE A 246 0.96 1.91 4.70
CA ILE A 246 1.25 0.48 4.77
C ILE A 246 1.96 0.21 6.08
N GLU A 247 1.32 -0.55 6.95
CA GLU A 247 1.90 -1.09 8.19
C GLU A 247 2.34 -2.52 7.91
N HIS A 248 3.63 -2.70 7.55
CA HIS A 248 4.14 -3.96 6.99
C HIS A 248 4.07 -5.12 7.95
N ALA A 249 4.50 -4.92 9.19
CA ALA A 249 4.63 -6.00 10.17
C ALA A 249 4.58 -5.44 11.59
N TYR A 250 4.34 -6.31 12.58
CA TYR A 250 4.31 -5.93 13.99
C TYR A 250 5.68 -6.14 14.64
N MET A 251 6.37 -5.06 14.99
CA MET A 251 7.71 -5.08 15.56
C MET A 251 7.80 -5.87 16.87
N ASP A 252 6.74 -5.93 17.65
CA ASP A 252 6.67 -6.62 18.96
C ASP A 252 6.16 -8.07 18.86
N ASN A 253 5.74 -8.53 17.67
CA ASN A 253 5.43 -9.93 17.43
C ASN A 253 6.71 -10.72 17.11
N PRO A 254 6.94 -11.91 17.71
CA PRO A 254 8.17 -12.68 17.51
C PRO A 254 8.42 -13.13 16.06
N HIS A 255 7.38 -13.52 15.34
CA HIS A 255 7.46 -13.93 13.94
C HIS A 255 7.83 -12.74 13.05
N ASP A 256 7.05 -11.67 13.11
CA ASP A 256 7.25 -10.47 12.31
C ASP A 256 8.58 -9.78 12.62
N ASN A 257 8.96 -9.72 13.90
CA ASN A 257 10.24 -9.17 14.33
C ASN A 257 11.45 -9.92 13.74
N ALA A 258 11.34 -11.24 13.59
CA ALA A 258 12.40 -12.04 12.94
C ALA A 258 12.54 -11.67 11.47
N ILE A 259 11.43 -11.46 10.76
CA ILE A 259 11.40 -11.00 9.36
C ILE A 259 11.98 -9.58 9.27
N LEU A 260 11.58 -8.66 10.15
CA LEU A 260 12.03 -7.26 10.16
C LEU A 260 13.53 -7.11 10.46
N LYS A 261 14.18 -8.08 11.06
CA LYS A 261 15.64 -8.10 11.31
C LYS A 261 16.47 -8.58 10.12
N ASP A 262 15.84 -9.13 9.10
CA ASP A 262 16.49 -9.57 7.87
C ASP A 262 16.41 -8.47 6.79
N GLU A 263 17.54 -7.85 6.48
CA GLU A 263 17.60 -6.78 5.46
C GLU A 263 17.13 -7.25 4.07
N ALA A 264 17.34 -8.54 3.73
CA ALA A 264 16.85 -9.09 2.47
C ALA A 264 15.32 -9.15 2.44
N GLN A 265 14.67 -9.44 3.58
CA GLN A 265 13.22 -9.43 3.71
C GLN A 265 12.68 -7.99 3.63
N LEU A 266 13.32 -7.01 4.27
CA LEU A 266 12.93 -5.60 4.15
C LEU A 266 12.96 -5.13 2.68
N LYS A 267 14.02 -5.48 1.94
CA LYS A 267 14.12 -5.16 0.51
C LYS A 267 13.08 -5.90 -0.33
N ALA A 268 12.74 -7.13 0.04
CA ALA A 268 11.67 -7.88 -0.61
C ALA A 268 10.29 -7.24 -0.37
N MET A 269 10.03 -6.72 0.84
CA MET A 269 8.80 -5.96 1.13
C MET A 269 8.66 -4.74 0.21
N GLY A 270 9.68 -3.87 0.14
CA GLY A 270 9.64 -2.71 -0.74
C GLY A 270 9.50 -3.09 -2.22
N THR A 271 10.10 -4.21 -2.64
CA THR A 271 9.91 -4.73 -4.00
C THR A 271 8.47 -5.21 -4.22
N ALA A 272 7.84 -5.83 -3.22
CA ALA A 272 6.45 -6.28 -3.27
C ALA A 272 5.47 -5.10 -3.38
N ASP A 273 5.71 -4.01 -2.62
CA ASP A 273 4.95 -2.76 -2.73
C ASP A 273 5.05 -2.17 -4.14
N ALA A 274 6.27 -2.11 -4.68
CA ALA A 274 6.50 -1.62 -6.05
C ALA A 274 5.76 -2.45 -7.11
N TYR A 275 5.69 -3.77 -6.95
CA TYR A 275 4.92 -4.63 -7.84
C TYR A 275 3.42 -4.35 -7.76
N ALA A 276 2.88 -4.12 -6.56
CA ALA A 276 1.48 -3.76 -6.40
C ALA A 276 1.17 -2.44 -7.10
N ILE A 277 1.97 -1.41 -6.86
CA ILE A 277 1.82 -0.07 -7.46
C ILE A 277 1.95 -0.15 -8.99
N ALA A 278 3.01 -0.79 -9.49
CA ALA A 278 3.24 -0.93 -10.93
C ALA A 278 2.11 -1.68 -11.64
N SER A 279 1.59 -2.75 -11.02
CA SER A 279 0.46 -3.50 -11.56
C SER A 279 -0.83 -2.69 -11.54
N TYR A 280 -1.06 -1.91 -10.49
CA TYR A 280 -2.25 -1.06 -10.36
C TYR A 280 -2.31 0.01 -11.47
N TYR A 281 -1.18 0.65 -11.77
CA TYR A 281 -1.06 1.65 -12.84
C TYR A 281 -0.73 1.06 -14.22
N ASN A 282 -0.65 -0.27 -14.36
CA ASN A 282 -0.30 -0.97 -15.59
C ASN A 282 1.06 -0.53 -16.20
N LEU A 283 2.02 -0.20 -15.34
CA LEU A 283 3.35 0.25 -15.75
C LEU A 283 4.15 -0.87 -16.44
N GLN A 284 4.94 -0.51 -17.46
CA GLN A 284 5.78 -1.45 -18.19
C GLN A 284 7.24 -1.32 -17.76
N ILE A 285 7.95 -2.43 -17.68
CA ILE A 285 9.40 -2.44 -17.39
C ILE A 285 10.15 -1.74 -18.55
N LYS A 286 11.10 -0.87 -18.21
CA LYS A 286 12.01 -0.27 -19.20
C LYS A 286 12.74 -1.34 -20.00
N THR A 287 12.79 -1.19 -21.31
CA THR A 287 13.56 -2.10 -22.15
C THR A 287 15.07 -1.80 -22.03
N LYS A 288 15.92 -2.81 -22.26
CA LYS A 288 17.38 -2.65 -22.10
C LYS A 288 18.01 -1.58 -23.02
N ASN A 289 17.25 -1.00 -23.93
CA ASN A 289 17.76 0.00 -24.89
C ASN A 289 17.50 1.45 -24.44
N GLU A 290 16.87 1.66 -23.28
CA GLU A 290 16.46 2.99 -22.76
C GLU A 290 17.26 3.44 -21.53
N ASN A 291 18.40 2.80 -21.26
CA ASN A 291 19.33 3.12 -20.15
C ASN A 291 20.55 3.89 -20.67
#